data_b12e420c1ed541c80c50cae32bed86f0
#
_entry.id   b12e420c1ed541c80c50cae32bed86f0
#
_cell.length_a   1.000
_cell.length_b   1.000
_cell.length_c   1.000
_cell.angle_alpha   90.00
_cell.angle_beta   90.00
_cell.angle_gamma   90.00
#
_symmetry.space_group_name_H-M   'P 1'
#
loop_
_entity.id
_entity.type
_entity.pdbx_description
1 polymer ?
#
loop_
_entity_poly.entity_id
_entity_poly.type
_entity_poly.pdbx_seq_one_letter_code
_entity_poly.pdbx_strand_id
1 'polypeptide(L)'
;MKIRNFYVSLLFILINIPSEISAQPTPNPDTSNWMASPGIIGTILLIVTVLIIAIFILIVKASAYFSHLQTKTERNKKNEFSERLLDMNEVEIARILERRKNSASYRLSDNELGSSLEVDDPRGIIAGVTHEPNNPIVDEKKKSPITYDTPYQLKKIIIWYIGASVFWLVFGTLIGQYLGLKFLWPEMDSVSWLSFGRLRPVHTNAVFWGWASLTMIGLGHFVITRTSNNTLYSYKLAWYAWWLMNLSVAIGTLFLMSGINNGGGEYREYIWPVALLFALGIILTFFNFYQTVARRKIEEIYVSNWYLLGGLGWTIILVVIGYLPMYQDGLGETVIQGYYMHQGVGMWFMTFTLGLIYYYLPSSLNKPIYSYSLGVLAFWTQMLFYTLIGTHHFVFSPLPWWLQTVAIVFSAGMLIPVVAGTTNFLMTMKGSWNEISKSYVLPFFLVGVVFYFVGSAQGSLQAFRFTNFVWHFTDFNVAHSHMTMYGIITFILWACVYAILPKITGREPRQILVGMHFWMAFIGLFAYMVSLMIGGTLKGLSWIEGEPFIASVILMQPFWLWRAIGGTLMFISHLLFAYNFYVMIKDQKKTIINPNGNIPQSVISESNEQGLKLKELPVNRI
;
A
#
# COMPACT_ATOMS: atom_id res chain seq x y z
N MET A 1 -9.68 24.55 -20.84
CA MET A 1 -8.55 25.14 -21.63
C MET A 1 -7.21 25.15 -20.89
N LYS A 2 -7.16 25.26 -19.55
CA LYS A 2 -5.90 25.29 -18.77
C LYS A 2 -5.14 23.94 -18.66
N ILE A 3 -5.82 22.82 -18.75
CA ILE A 3 -5.20 21.47 -18.64
C ILE A 3 -4.41 21.09 -19.92
N ARG A 4 -4.90 21.50 -21.10
CA ARG A 4 -4.25 21.22 -22.38
C ARG A 4 -2.86 21.88 -22.50
N ASN A 5 -2.69 23.08 -21.91
CA ASN A 5 -1.41 23.80 -21.98
C ASN A 5 -0.36 23.22 -21.02
N PHE A 6 -0.78 22.60 -19.91
CA PHE A 6 0.15 21.94 -18.98
C PHE A 6 0.80 20.70 -19.60
N TYR A 7 0.03 19.88 -20.33
CA TYR A 7 0.56 18.68 -21.00
C TYR A 7 1.47 19.03 -22.17
N VAL A 8 1.17 20.11 -22.90
CA VAL A 8 2.03 20.58 -23.99
C VAL A 8 3.35 21.11 -23.44
N SER A 9 3.36 21.83 -22.31
CA SER A 9 4.58 22.32 -21.67
C SER A 9 5.44 21.18 -21.11
N LEU A 10 4.82 20.12 -20.53
CA LEU A 10 5.54 18.95 -20.04
C LEU A 10 6.17 18.14 -21.19
N LEU A 11 5.48 18.03 -22.32
CA LEU A 11 5.99 17.38 -23.53
C LEU A 11 7.18 18.18 -24.13
N PHE A 12 7.10 19.52 -24.09
CA PHE A 12 8.17 20.39 -24.57
C PHE A 12 9.43 20.33 -23.71
N ILE A 13 9.30 20.16 -22.39
CA ILE A 13 10.43 19.96 -21.46
C ILE A 13 11.09 18.60 -21.71
N LEU A 14 10.31 17.56 -22.03
CA LEU A 14 10.83 16.22 -22.33
C LEU A 14 11.53 16.13 -23.71
N ILE A 15 11.15 16.98 -24.65
CA ILE A 15 11.75 17.02 -26.02
C ILE A 15 13.00 17.88 -26.07
N ASN A 16 13.16 18.88 -25.20
CA ASN A 16 14.30 19.78 -25.16
C ASN A 16 15.37 19.41 -24.13
N ILE A 17 15.54 18.14 -23.78
CA ILE A 17 16.74 17.70 -23.06
C ILE A 17 17.92 17.81 -24.04
N PRO A 18 18.96 18.63 -23.75
CA PRO A 18 20.08 18.80 -24.68
C PRO A 18 20.75 17.45 -24.94
N SER A 19 20.96 17.15 -26.21
CA SER A 19 21.70 15.97 -26.70
C SER A 19 23.20 16.04 -26.44
N GLU A 20 23.68 16.98 -25.64
CA GLU A 20 25.09 17.22 -25.34
C GLU A 20 25.58 16.53 -24.06
N ILE A 21 25.10 15.31 -23.76
CA ILE A 21 25.84 14.42 -22.86
C ILE A 21 26.56 13.40 -23.72
N SER A 22 27.55 13.85 -24.44
CA SER A 22 28.40 12.98 -25.23
C SER A 22 29.84 13.48 -25.14
N ALA A 23 30.61 12.90 -24.32
CA ALA A 23 32.06 12.86 -24.47
C ALA A 23 32.63 11.61 -23.83
N GLN A 24 32.34 10.46 -24.42
CA GLN A 24 33.16 9.25 -24.28
C GLN A 24 33.42 8.71 -25.68
N PRO A 25 34.63 8.22 -26.00
CA PRO A 25 34.94 7.73 -27.32
C PRO A 25 34.02 6.57 -27.71
N THR A 26 33.39 6.72 -28.87
CA THR A 26 32.52 5.69 -29.44
C THR A 26 33.32 4.40 -29.68
N PRO A 27 32.83 3.25 -29.24
CA PRO A 27 33.37 1.95 -29.63
C PRO A 27 33.24 1.76 -31.16
N ASN A 28 34.16 1.03 -31.74
CA ASN A 28 34.26 0.71 -33.14
C ASN A 28 32.90 0.31 -33.77
N PRO A 29 32.47 0.94 -34.90
CA PRO A 29 31.11 0.77 -35.42
C PRO A 29 30.78 -0.60 -36.03
N ASP A 30 31.71 -1.53 -36.12
CA ASP A 30 31.52 -2.81 -36.81
C ASP A 30 30.89 -3.94 -35.99
N THR A 31 30.53 -3.71 -34.72
CA THR A 31 29.82 -4.65 -33.89
C THR A 31 28.55 -4.09 -33.27
N SER A 32 28.00 -3.03 -33.82
CA SER A 32 26.84 -2.36 -33.26
C SER A 32 25.57 -3.22 -33.44
N ASN A 33 25.16 -3.88 -32.39
CA ASN A 33 23.79 -4.32 -32.28
C ASN A 33 22.92 -3.06 -32.28
N TRP A 34 22.42 -2.65 -33.44
CA TRP A 34 21.68 -1.39 -33.66
C TRP A 34 20.47 -1.27 -32.72
N MET A 35 19.91 -2.41 -32.25
CA MET A 35 18.85 -2.46 -31.24
C MET A 35 19.32 -1.96 -29.85
N ALA A 36 20.61 -1.98 -29.56
CA ALA A 36 21.17 -1.52 -28.30
C ALA A 36 21.58 -0.03 -28.32
N SER A 37 21.35 0.69 -29.44
CA SER A 37 21.67 2.11 -29.48
C SER A 37 20.79 2.90 -28.50
N PRO A 38 21.35 3.82 -27.68
CA PRO A 38 20.60 4.60 -26.69
C PRO A 38 19.39 5.33 -27.27
N GLY A 39 19.49 5.78 -28.53
CA GLY A 39 18.39 6.45 -29.22
C GLY A 39 17.23 5.53 -29.56
N ILE A 40 17.49 4.30 -29.99
CA ILE A 40 16.44 3.31 -30.29
C ILE A 40 15.77 2.82 -29.00
N ILE A 41 16.55 2.53 -27.96
CA ILE A 41 16.02 2.12 -26.66
C ILE A 41 15.18 3.25 -26.06
N GLY A 42 15.65 4.50 -26.11
CA GLY A 42 14.88 5.66 -25.66
C GLY A 42 13.57 5.82 -26.44
N THR A 43 13.59 5.59 -27.74
CA THR A 43 12.39 5.64 -28.60
C THR A 43 11.42 4.52 -28.27
N ILE A 44 11.89 3.29 -28.08
CA ILE A 44 11.05 2.14 -27.67
C ILE A 44 10.42 2.41 -26.32
N LEU A 45 11.20 2.89 -25.33
CA LEU A 45 10.67 3.25 -24.00
C LEU A 45 9.63 4.35 -24.08
N LEU A 46 9.86 5.37 -24.89
CA LEU A 46 8.90 6.44 -25.12
C LEU A 46 7.60 5.90 -25.73
N ILE A 47 7.70 5.07 -26.76
CA ILE A 47 6.53 4.43 -27.41
C ILE A 47 5.79 3.54 -26.40
N VAL A 48 6.50 2.71 -25.65
CA VAL A 48 5.89 1.82 -24.63
C VAL A 48 5.22 2.65 -23.54
N THR A 49 5.84 3.73 -23.08
CA THR A 49 5.26 4.63 -22.07
C THR A 49 4.00 5.31 -22.59
N VAL A 50 4.04 5.83 -23.83
CA VAL A 50 2.87 6.43 -24.49
C VAL A 50 1.76 5.40 -24.70
N LEU A 51 2.10 4.17 -25.07
CA LEU A 51 1.15 3.08 -25.25
C LEU A 51 0.49 2.67 -23.91
N ILE A 52 1.26 2.60 -22.83
CA ILE A 52 0.75 2.32 -21.48
C ILE A 52 -0.19 3.44 -21.03
N ILE A 53 0.19 4.71 -21.24
CA ILE A 53 -0.66 5.86 -20.93
C ILE A 53 -1.96 5.81 -21.78
N ALA A 54 -1.85 5.50 -23.07
CA ALA A 54 -3.00 5.38 -23.97
C ALA A 54 -3.94 4.22 -23.55
N ILE A 55 -3.38 3.05 -23.23
CA ILE A 55 -4.14 1.91 -22.71
C ILE A 55 -4.82 2.27 -21.40
N PHE A 56 -4.12 2.97 -20.51
CA PHE A 56 -4.69 3.41 -19.25
C PHE A 56 -5.83 4.41 -19.44
N ILE A 57 -5.68 5.40 -20.33
CA ILE A 57 -6.75 6.34 -20.69
C ILE A 57 -7.94 5.58 -21.31
N LEU A 58 -7.67 4.56 -22.12
CA LEU A 58 -8.69 3.69 -22.70
C LEU A 58 -9.44 2.91 -21.61
N ILE A 59 -8.72 2.35 -20.64
CA ILE A 59 -9.32 1.63 -19.49
C ILE A 59 -10.19 2.58 -18.66
N VAL A 60 -9.71 3.79 -18.36
CA VAL A 60 -10.48 4.81 -17.63
C VAL A 60 -11.72 5.23 -18.40
N LYS A 61 -11.60 5.45 -19.71
CA LYS A 61 -12.77 5.79 -20.56
C LYS A 61 -13.73 4.62 -20.71
N ALA A 62 -13.22 3.41 -20.87
CA ALA A 62 -14.04 2.21 -20.91
C ALA A 62 -14.77 1.98 -19.59
N SER A 63 -14.09 2.14 -18.46
CA SER A 63 -14.68 2.10 -17.12
C SER A 63 -15.79 3.14 -16.94
N ALA A 64 -15.55 4.38 -17.36
CA ALA A 64 -16.57 5.44 -17.34
C ALA A 64 -17.77 5.12 -18.25
N TYR A 65 -17.52 4.55 -19.43
CA TYR A 65 -18.58 4.13 -20.35
C TYR A 65 -19.41 2.97 -19.78
N PHE A 66 -18.73 1.95 -19.21
CA PHE A 66 -19.42 0.83 -18.55
C PHE A 66 -20.18 1.29 -17.31
N SER A 67 -19.65 2.24 -16.55
CA SER A 67 -20.34 2.87 -15.43
C SER A 67 -21.62 3.58 -15.91
N HIS A 68 -21.53 4.34 -17.02
CA HIS A 68 -22.70 5.00 -17.61
C HIS A 68 -23.75 3.99 -18.09
N LEU A 69 -23.34 2.90 -18.72
CA LEU A 69 -24.25 1.81 -19.13
C LEU A 69 -24.92 1.13 -17.93
N GLN A 70 -24.15 0.86 -16.85
CA GLN A 70 -24.70 0.32 -15.61
C GLN A 70 -25.73 1.26 -15.00
N THR A 71 -25.40 2.56 -14.88
CA THR A 71 -26.33 3.57 -14.36
C THR A 71 -27.62 3.64 -15.18
N LYS A 72 -27.51 3.55 -16.51
CA LYS A 72 -28.67 3.50 -17.41
C LYS A 72 -29.50 2.23 -17.19
N THR A 73 -28.85 1.08 -17.04
CA THR A 73 -29.52 -0.22 -16.79
C THR A 73 -30.19 -0.22 -15.40
N GLU A 74 -29.52 0.32 -14.37
CA GLU A 74 -30.09 0.46 -13.03
C GLU A 74 -31.28 1.42 -13.01
N ARG A 75 -31.18 2.54 -13.74
CA ARG A 75 -32.29 3.48 -13.90
C ARG A 75 -33.49 2.84 -14.57
N ASN A 76 -33.27 2.01 -15.62
CA ASN A 76 -34.33 1.28 -16.28
C ASN A 76 -34.98 0.23 -15.36
N LYS A 77 -34.15 -0.52 -14.58
CA LYS A 77 -34.65 -1.46 -13.57
C LYS A 77 -35.44 -0.75 -12.46
N LYS A 78 -35.00 0.47 -12.06
CA LYS A 78 -35.71 1.26 -11.08
C LYS A 78 -37.05 1.75 -11.57
N ASN A 79 -37.12 2.17 -12.83
CA ASN A 79 -38.38 2.56 -13.47
C ASN A 79 -39.34 1.37 -13.58
N GLU A 80 -38.82 0.21 -14.05
CA GLU A 80 -39.61 -1.04 -14.14
C GLU A 80 -40.08 -1.50 -12.75
N PHE A 81 -39.25 -1.35 -11.71
CA PHE A 81 -39.64 -1.65 -10.33
C PHE A 81 -40.66 -0.65 -9.79
N SER A 82 -40.53 0.64 -10.12
CA SER A 82 -41.55 1.64 -9.78
C SER A 82 -42.91 1.37 -10.42
N GLU A 83 -42.90 0.97 -11.69
CA GLU A 83 -44.12 0.60 -12.39
C GLU A 83 -44.75 -0.64 -11.76
N ARG A 84 -43.96 -1.65 -11.41
CA ARG A 84 -44.47 -2.85 -10.69
C ARG A 84 -45.02 -2.53 -9.31
N LEU A 85 -44.44 -1.53 -8.59
CA LEU A 85 -44.95 -1.10 -7.28
C LEU A 85 -46.35 -0.45 -7.39
N LEU A 86 -46.65 0.21 -8.50
CA LEU A 86 -47.97 0.80 -8.74
C LEU A 86 -49.06 -0.25 -8.92
N ASP A 87 -48.70 -1.45 -9.42
CA ASP A 87 -49.61 -2.57 -9.65
C ASP A 87 -49.70 -3.53 -8.44
N MET A 88 -48.91 -3.33 -7.38
CA MET A 88 -48.86 -4.19 -6.19
C MET A 88 -49.94 -3.81 -5.18
N ASN A 89 -50.52 -4.83 -4.51
CA ASN A 89 -51.41 -4.59 -3.39
C ASN A 89 -50.65 -4.23 -2.09
N GLU A 90 -51.35 -3.62 -1.13
CA GLU A 90 -50.75 -3.12 0.14
C GLU A 90 -50.02 -4.23 0.93
N VAL A 91 -50.50 -5.48 0.85
CA VAL A 91 -49.88 -6.62 1.56
C VAL A 91 -48.52 -7.00 0.95
N GLU A 92 -48.39 -6.93 -0.36
CA GLU A 92 -47.11 -7.18 -1.05
C GLU A 92 -46.11 -6.07 -0.79
N ILE A 93 -46.56 -4.82 -0.80
CA ILE A 93 -45.77 -3.65 -0.46
C ILE A 93 -45.27 -3.76 1.00
N ALA A 94 -46.15 -4.12 1.94
CA ALA A 94 -45.77 -4.33 3.33
C ALA A 94 -44.71 -5.45 3.50
N ARG A 95 -44.84 -6.58 2.77
CA ARG A 95 -43.84 -7.65 2.77
C ARG A 95 -42.48 -7.19 2.20
N ILE A 96 -42.47 -6.38 1.17
CA ILE A 96 -41.23 -5.84 0.61
C ILE A 96 -40.58 -4.86 1.59
N LEU A 97 -41.37 -4.00 2.25
CA LEU A 97 -40.89 -3.06 3.27
C LEU A 97 -40.35 -3.79 4.50
N GLU A 98 -41.01 -4.86 4.94
CA GLU A 98 -40.55 -5.69 6.04
C GLU A 98 -39.24 -6.41 5.71
N ARG A 99 -39.13 -7.00 4.50
CA ARG A 99 -37.86 -7.57 4.01
C ARG A 99 -36.75 -6.54 3.95
N ARG A 100 -37.04 -5.32 3.47
CA ARG A 100 -36.08 -4.23 3.46
C ARG A 100 -35.68 -3.76 4.87
N LYS A 101 -36.64 -3.69 5.80
CA LYS A 101 -36.38 -3.34 7.19
C LYS A 101 -35.49 -4.39 7.88
N ASN A 102 -35.80 -5.65 7.65
CA ASN A 102 -34.98 -6.76 8.17
C ASN A 102 -33.59 -6.77 7.52
N SER A 103 -33.48 -6.56 6.22
CA SER A 103 -32.17 -6.47 5.54
C SER A 103 -31.39 -5.19 5.93
N ALA A 104 -32.08 -4.09 6.28
CA ALA A 104 -31.42 -2.89 6.80
C ALA A 104 -30.85 -3.09 8.22
N SER A 105 -31.38 -4.01 9.01
CA SER A 105 -30.84 -4.40 10.32
C SER A 105 -29.50 -5.15 10.20
N TYR A 106 -29.21 -5.74 9.05
CA TYR A 106 -27.92 -6.36 8.71
C TYR A 106 -26.89 -5.39 8.12
N ARG A 107 -27.19 -4.08 8.07
CA ARG A 107 -26.17 -3.10 7.69
C ARG A 107 -25.06 -3.13 8.73
N LEU A 108 -23.84 -3.22 8.23
CA LEU A 108 -22.65 -3.11 9.04
C LEU A 108 -22.75 -1.90 9.96
N SER A 109 -23.04 -2.16 11.23
CA SER A 109 -22.67 -1.20 12.25
C SER A 109 -21.13 -1.12 12.26
N ASP A 110 -20.58 -0.04 12.74
CA ASP A 110 -19.13 0.10 12.90
C ASP A 110 -18.49 -1.05 13.74
N ASN A 111 -19.30 -1.89 14.35
CA ASN A 111 -18.93 -3.01 15.21
C ASN A 111 -19.07 -4.38 14.50
N GLU A 112 -19.84 -4.42 13.42
CA GLU A 112 -20.19 -5.65 12.72
C GLU A 112 -19.52 -5.69 11.35
N LEU A 113 -18.23 -5.82 11.33
CA LEU A 113 -17.54 -6.23 10.12
C LEU A 113 -17.71 -7.75 9.98
N GLY A 114 -18.89 -8.11 9.80
CA GLY A 114 -19.75 -9.21 9.72
C GLY A 114 -19.22 -10.49 9.15
N SER A 115 -18.61 -11.29 9.96
CA SER A 115 -18.55 -12.73 9.72
C SER A 115 -19.93 -13.39 9.81
N SER A 116 -20.83 -12.89 10.65
CA SER A 116 -22.21 -13.38 10.75
C SER A 116 -23.01 -13.19 9.46
N LEU A 117 -22.80 -12.10 8.73
CA LEU A 117 -23.47 -11.85 7.45
C LEU A 117 -23.04 -12.81 6.34
N GLU A 118 -21.81 -13.32 6.39
CA GLU A 118 -21.32 -14.30 5.43
C GLU A 118 -21.92 -15.69 5.66
N VAL A 119 -22.20 -16.06 6.91
CA VAL A 119 -22.85 -17.33 7.24
C VAL A 119 -24.28 -17.35 6.70
N ASP A 120 -24.97 -16.20 6.75
CA ASP A 120 -26.36 -16.06 6.29
C ASP A 120 -26.47 -15.78 4.78
N ASP A 121 -25.40 -15.31 4.16
CA ASP A 121 -25.32 -15.06 2.71
C ASP A 121 -23.99 -15.54 2.11
N PRO A 122 -23.76 -16.85 2.06
CA PRO A 122 -22.49 -17.42 1.55
C PRO A 122 -22.23 -17.10 0.07
N ARG A 123 -23.22 -16.54 -0.65
CA ARG A 123 -23.10 -16.14 -2.05
C ARG A 123 -22.93 -14.62 -2.23
N GLY A 124 -22.98 -13.83 -1.15
CA GLY A 124 -22.96 -12.38 -1.23
C GLY A 124 -24.17 -11.76 -1.94
N ILE A 125 -25.26 -12.51 -2.12
CA ILE A 125 -26.44 -12.09 -2.88
C ILE A 125 -27.21 -11.03 -2.12
N ILE A 126 -27.35 -11.18 -0.79
CA ILE A 126 -28.08 -10.25 0.06
C ILE A 126 -27.36 -8.91 0.12
N ALA A 127 -26.03 -8.91 0.21
CA ALA A 127 -25.21 -7.69 0.17
C ALA A 127 -25.44 -6.90 -1.15
N GLY A 128 -25.70 -7.60 -2.26
CA GLY A 128 -26.06 -6.98 -3.53
C GLY A 128 -27.49 -6.44 -3.57
N VAL A 129 -28.41 -7.00 -2.77
CA VAL A 129 -29.84 -6.62 -2.73
C VAL A 129 -30.10 -5.47 -1.75
N THR A 130 -29.32 -5.38 -0.66
CA THR A 130 -29.49 -4.37 0.38
C THR A 130 -28.90 -3.00 0.01
N HIS A 131 -28.27 -2.88 -1.15
CA HIS A 131 -27.78 -1.60 -1.64
C HIS A 131 -28.98 -0.73 -2.05
N GLU A 132 -29.35 0.22 -1.19
CA GLU A 132 -30.15 1.33 -1.66
C GLU A 132 -29.32 2.13 -2.66
N PRO A 133 -29.80 2.26 -3.91
CA PRO A 133 -29.07 3.01 -4.93
C PRO A 133 -28.90 4.50 -4.62
N ASN A 134 -29.47 4.97 -3.50
CA ASN A 134 -29.52 6.37 -3.11
C ASN A 134 -28.71 6.71 -1.86
N ASN A 135 -27.92 5.80 -1.28
CA ASN A 135 -26.96 6.16 -0.26
C ASN A 135 -25.57 6.12 -0.87
N PRO A 136 -25.16 7.16 -1.58
CA PRO A 136 -23.79 7.24 -2.09
C PRO A 136 -22.87 7.39 -0.92
N ILE A 137 -22.08 6.39 -0.69
CA ILE A 137 -21.05 6.36 0.36
C ILE A 137 -20.01 7.44 0.12
N VAL A 138 -19.93 7.91 -1.12
CA VAL A 138 -19.05 9.01 -1.55
C VAL A 138 -19.82 9.88 -2.53
N ASP A 139 -20.81 10.61 -2.06
CA ASP A 139 -21.71 11.32 -2.96
C ASP A 139 -21.19 12.65 -3.46
N GLU A 140 -20.41 13.29 -2.68
CA GLU A 140 -19.74 14.51 -3.10
C GLU A 140 -18.38 14.54 -2.43
N LYS A 141 -17.37 14.82 -3.21
CA LYS A 141 -16.00 15.04 -2.71
C LYS A 141 -15.90 16.20 -1.69
N LYS A 142 -17.00 16.81 -1.27
CA LYS A 142 -17.05 17.99 -0.41
C LYS A 142 -17.76 17.78 0.94
N LYS A 143 -18.38 16.62 1.18
CA LYS A 143 -19.09 16.40 2.46
C LYS A 143 -18.07 16.13 3.55
N SER A 144 -18.25 16.81 4.68
CA SER A 144 -17.48 16.50 5.89
C SER A 144 -17.66 15.03 6.25
N PRO A 145 -16.58 14.32 6.57
CA PRO A 145 -16.64 12.90 6.87
C PRO A 145 -17.45 12.65 8.14
N ILE A 146 -18.13 11.51 8.17
CA ILE A 146 -18.71 11.03 9.44
C ILE A 146 -17.54 10.85 10.40
N THR A 147 -17.57 11.58 11.52
CA THR A 147 -16.53 11.46 12.55
C THR A 147 -16.80 10.22 13.38
N TYR A 148 -15.77 9.36 13.54
CA TYR A 148 -15.84 8.27 14.49
C TYR A 148 -15.59 8.78 15.91
N ASP A 149 -16.44 8.34 16.84
CA ASP A 149 -16.15 8.51 18.27
C ASP A 149 -14.95 7.62 18.62
N THR A 150 -13.79 8.24 18.68
CA THR A 150 -12.51 7.59 18.94
C THR A 150 -11.90 8.21 20.20
N PRO A 151 -11.56 7.41 21.21
CA PRO A 151 -10.93 7.90 22.41
C PRO A 151 -9.70 8.77 22.11
N TYR A 152 -9.60 9.91 22.77
CA TYR A 152 -8.53 10.90 22.50
C TYR A 152 -7.12 10.28 22.54
N GLN A 153 -6.87 9.40 23.50
CA GLN A 153 -5.56 8.72 23.60
C GLN A 153 -5.27 7.82 22.40
N LEU A 154 -6.26 7.08 21.92
CA LEU A 154 -6.13 6.25 20.72
C LEU A 154 -5.87 7.10 19.48
N LYS A 155 -6.65 8.15 19.30
CA LYS A 155 -6.47 9.12 18.22
C LYS A 155 -5.05 9.71 18.22
N LYS A 156 -4.55 10.12 19.40
CA LYS A 156 -3.20 10.67 19.56
C LYS A 156 -2.13 9.65 19.13
N ILE A 157 -2.25 8.39 19.57
CA ILE A 157 -1.32 7.31 19.20
C ILE A 157 -1.30 7.12 17.68
N ILE A 158 -2.46 6.97 17.05
CA ILE A 158 -2.55 6.77 15.60
C ILE A 158 -1.87 7.92 14.85
N ILE A 159 -2.15 9.17 15.22
CA ILE A 159 -1.56 10.35 14.57
C ILE A 159 -0.04 10.39 14.76
N TRP A 160 0.49 10.02 15.93
CA TRP A 160 1.93 10.02 16.16
C TRP A 160 2.65 8.90 15.41
N TYR A 161 2.05 7.70 15.33
CA TYR A 161 2.59 6.61 14.52
C TYR A 161 2.65 7.00 13.04
N ILE A 162 1.55 7.53 12.49
CA ILE A 162 1.50 7.97 11.09
C ILE A 162 2.40 9.19 10.87
N GLY A 163 2.47 10.14 11.81
CA GLY A 163 3.34 11.31 11.69
C GLY A 163 4.82 10.94 11.61
N ALA A 164 5.29 10.04 12.50
CA ALA A 164 6.65 9.52 12.43
C ALA A 164 6.90 8.75 11.13
N SER A 165 5.94 7.95 10.69
CA SER A 165 6.08 7.20 9.44
C SER A 165 6.16 8.10 8.20
N VAL A 166 5.39 9.18 8.15
CA VAL A 166 5.46 10.19 7.07
C VAL A 166 6.85 10.85 7.03
N PHE A 167 7.44 11.14 8.18
CA PHE A 167 8.83 11.63 8.24
C PHE A 167 9.79 10.60 7.60
N TRP A 168 9.70 9.33 8.01
CA TRP A 168 10.55 8.27 7.48
C TRP A 168 10.30 7.99 5.99
N LEU A 169 9.07 8.16 5.50
CA LEU A 169 8.77 8.07 4.07
C LEU A 169 9.54 9.14 3.28
N VAL A 170 9.40 10.39 3.68
CA VAL A 170 10.05 11.51 2.98
C VAL A 170 11.57 11.38 3.08
N PHE A 171 12.12 11.12 4.27
CA PHE A 171 13.55 10.93 4.47
C PHE A 171 14.09 9.74 3.66
N GLY A 172 13.49 8.56 3.82
CA GLY A 172 13.95 7.34 3.14
C GLY A 172 13.88 7.46 1.61
N THR A 173 12.84 8.10 1.08
CA THR A 173 12.69 8.27 -0.38
C THR A 173 13.54 9.41 -0.93
N LEU A 174 13.89 10.42 -0.13
CA LEU A 174 14.93 11.40 -0.48
C LEU A 174 16.28 10.70 -0.70
N ILE A 175 16.66 9.81 0.23
CA ILE A 175 17.87 8.99 0.08
C ILE A 175 17.75 8.08 -1.16
N GLY A 176 16.59 7.44 -1.38
CA GLY A 176 16.35 6.62 -2.58
C GLY A 176 16.48 7.40 -3.88
N GLN A 177 16.00 8.63 -3.92
CA GLN A 177 16.16 9.52 -5.06
C GLN A 177 17.64 9.88 -5.30
N TYR A 178 18.37 10.23 -4.23
CA TYR A 178 19.81 10.48 -4.32
C TYR A 178 20.56 9.27 -4.90
N LEU A 179 20.25 8.06 -4.41
CA LEU A 179 20.83 6.80 -4.93
C LEU A 179 20.48 6.56 -6.40
N GLY A 180 19.25 6.90 -6.82
CA GLY A 180 18.84 6.80 -8.21
C GLY A 180 19.65 7.72 -9.15
N LEU A 181 19.93 8.94 -8.70
CA LEU A 181 20.73 9.92 -9.44
C LEU A 181 22.20 9.52 -9.57
N LYS A 182 22.75 8.77 -8.60
CA LYS A 182 24.15 8.29 -8.67
C LYS A 182 24.42 7.34 -9.83
N PHE A 183 23.41 6.65 -10.36
CA PHE A 183 23.60 5.86 -11.58
C PHE A 183 23.83 6.72 -12.83
N LEU A 184 23.40 7.97 -12.79
CA LEU A 184 23.63 8.95 -13.87
C LEU A 184 24.88 9.82 -13.61
N TRP A 185 25.11 10.14 -12.34
CA TRP A 185 26.22 10.98 -11.89
C TRP A 185 26.97 10.28 -10.76
N PRO A 186 27.87 9.32 -11.08
CA PRO A 186 28.59 8.55 -10.05
C PRO A 186 29.43 9.41 -9.11
N GLU A 187 29.92 10.56 -9.60
CA GLU A 187 30.79 11.48 -8.85
C GLU A 187 30.10 12.29 -7.74
N MET A 188 28.81 12.06 -7.51
CA MET A 188 28.06 12.78 -6.47
C MET A 188 28.53 12.48 -5.04
N ASP A 189 29.24 11.39 -4.80
CA ASP A 189 29.68 10.96 -3.46
C ASP A 189 31.12 11.34 -3.15
N SER A 190 31.35 12.58 -2.97
CA SER A 190 32.66 13.08 -2.50
C SER A 190 32.99 12.71 -1.05
N VAL A 191 32.01 12.24 -0.27
CA VAL A 191 32.17 11.91 1.16
C VAL A 191 31.68 10.48 1.47
N SER A 192 32.44 9.77 2.29
CA SER A 192 32.22 8.34 2.55
C SER A 192 30.85 7.99 3.13
N TRP A 193 30.25 8.84 3.98
CA TRP A 193 28.95 8.60 4.59
C TRP A 193 27.77 8.76 3.60
N LEU A 194 27.99 9.35 2.40
CA LEU A 194 27.04 9.44 1.30
C LEU A 194 27.28 8.36 0.23
N SER A 195 28.22 7.43 0.44
CA SER A 195 28.50 6.36 -0.51
C SER A 195 27.27 5.48 -0.73
N PHE A 196 27.15 4.89 -1.93
CA PHE A 196 26.04 4.04 -2.31
C PHE A 196 25.85 2.86 -1.34
N GLY A 197 26.95 2.19 -0.96
CA GLY A 197 26.92 1.04 -0.07
C GLY A 197 26.39 1.36 1.34
N ARG A 198 26.58 2.60 1.83
CA ARG A 198 26.05 3.04 3.13
C ARG A 198 24.61 3.54 3.03
N LEU A 199 24.28 4.27 1.98
CA LEU A 199 22.95 4.86 1.82
C LEU A 199 21.89 3.89 1.30
N ARG A 200 22.26 2.85 0.51
CA ARG A 200 21.28 1.85 0.07
C ARG A 200 20.56 1.19 1.26
N PRO A 201 21.26 0.62 2.26
CA PRO A 201 20.59 0.08 3.43
C PRO A 201 19.86 1.15 4.26
N VAL A 202 20.31 2.41 4.28
CA VAL A 202 19.55 3.51 4.92
C VAL A 202 18.21 3.69 4.23
N HIS A 203 18.18 3.75 2.89
CA HIS A 203 16.93 3.84 2.13
C HIS A 203 15.98 2.69 2.46
N THR A 204 16.46 1.45 2.33
CA THR A 204 15.61 0.26 2.53
C THR A 204 15.07 0.17 3.95
N ASN A 205 15.91 0.39 4.97
CA ASN A 205 15.47 0.31 6.37
C ASN A 205 14.55 1.46 6.77
N ALA A 206 14.79 2.69 6.30
CA ALA A 206 13.92 3.83 6.57
C ALA A 206 12.51 3.65 5.99
N VAL A 207 12.39 3.12 4.75
CA VAL A 207 11.08 2.90 4.15
C VAL A 207 10.38 1.65 4.68
N PHE A 208 11.12 0.61 5.08
CA PHE A 208 10.55 -0.63 5.62
C PHE A 208 10.17 -0.47 7.10
N TRP A 209 11.17 -0.25 7.95
CA TRP A 209 10.96 -0.21 9.40
C TRP A 209 10.40 1.14 9.86
N GLY A 210 10.78 2.23 9.20
CA GLY A 210 10.27 3.57 9.51
C GLY A 210 8.90 3.85 8.90
N TRP A 211 8.76 3.85 7.56
CA TRP A 211 7.50 4.19 6.91
C TRP A 211 6.46 3.07 7.05
N ALA A 212 6.71 1.91 6.43
CA ALA A 212 5.68 0.90 6.30
C ALA A 212 5.27 0.32 7.66
N SER A 213 6.24 -0.06 8.51
CA SER A 213 5.95 -0.70 9.80
C SER A 213 5.20 0.23 10.76
N LEU A 214 5.63 1.50 10.90
CA LEU A 214 4.95 2.43 11.80
C LEU A 214 3.55 2.78 11.29
N THR A 215 3.36 2.94 9.97
CA THR A 215 2.03 3.15 9.38
C THR A 215 1.12 1.96 9.65
N MET A 216 1.61 0.73 9.38
CA MET A 216 0.85 -0.51 9.62
C MET A 216 0.39 -0.61 11.07
N ILE A 217 1.30 -0.43 12.03
CA ILE A 217 0.99 -0.52 13.46
C ILE A 217 0.04 0.60 13.88
N GLY A 218 0.27 1.82 13.42
CA GLY A 218 -0.61 2.97 13.68
C GLY A 218 -2.06 2.70 13.24
N LEU A 219 -2.23 2.21 12.02
CA LEU A 219 -3.53 1.81 11.47
C LEU A 219 -4.10 0.58 12.19
N GLY A 220 -3.24 -0.38 12.54
CA GLY A 220 -3.61 -1.58 13.28
C GLY A 220 -4.22 -1.30 14.65
N HIS A 221 -3.76 -0.28 15.37
CA HIS A 221 -4.37 0.14 16.64
C HIS A 221 -5.84 0.49 16.49
N PHE A 222 -6.22 1.13 15.39
CA PHE A 222 -7.63 1.42 15.11
C PHE A 222 -8.39 0.15 14.77
N VAL A 223 -7.89 -0.65 13.84
CA VAL A 223 -8.55 -1.88 13.38
C VAL A 223 -8.83 -2.82 14.55
N ILE A 224 -7.79 -3.11 15.36
CA ILE A 224 -7.90 -4.09 16.44
C ILE A 224 -8.94 -3.68 17.51
N THR A 225 -9.05 -2.37 17.79
CA THR A 225 -10.05 -1.87 18.75
C THR A 225 -11.46 -1.94 18.18
N ARG A 226 -11.64 -1.63 16.89
CA ARG A 226 -12.95 -1.66 16.23
C ARG A 226 -13.45 -3.10 16.04
N THR A 227 -12.60 -3.97 15.49
CA THR A 227 -12.95 -5.39 15.25
C THR A 227 -13.08 -6.22 16.51
N SER A 228 -12.59 -5.74 17.65
CA SER A 228 -12.80 -6.37 18.97
C SER A 228 -13.95 -5.73 19.76
N ASN A 229 -14.55 -4.67 19.26
CA ASN A 229 -15.52 -3.83 19.97
C ASN A 229 -15.04 -3.51 21.40
N ASN A 230 -13.78 -3.14 21.55
CA ASN A 230 -13.16 -2.91 22.84
C ASN A 230 -12.11 -1.80 22.77
N THR A 231 -11.78 -1.22 23.93
CA THR A 231 -10.67 -0.27 24.04
C THR A 231 -9.34 -1.00 23.93
N LEU A 232 -8.30 -0.29 23.49
CA LEU A 232 -6.95 -0.83 23.50
C LEU A 232 -6.55 -1.26 24.93
N TYR A 233 -5.94 -2.43 25.07
CA TYR A 233 -5.55 -2.99 26.37
C TYR A 233 -4.66 -2.01 27.16
N SER A 234 -3.66 -1.40 26.50
CA SER A 234 -2.78 -0.44 27.16
C SER A 234 -2.25 0.63 26.20
N TYR A 235 -2.62 1.87 26.46
CA TYR A 235 -2.03 3.02 25.74
C TYR A 235 -0.56 3.24 26.08
N LYS A 236 -0.10 2.88 27.30
CA LYS A 236 1.31 3.00 27.70
C LYS A 236 2.19 2.06 26.87
N LEU A 237 1.77 0.81 26.66
CA LEU A 237 2.52 -0.14 25.84
C LEU A 237 2.65 0.35 24.39
N ALA A 238 1.59 0.96 23.84
CA ALA A 238 1.64 1.53 22.50
C ALA A 238 2.66 2.68 22.40
N TRP A 239 2.78 3.52 23.44
CA TRP A 239 3.80 4.57 23.47
C TRP A 239 5.21 4.03 23.65
N TYR A 240 5.43 3.02 24.50
CA TYR A 240 6.74 2.39 24.64
C TYR A 240 7.18 1.75 23.32
N ALA A 241 6.29 1.04 22.63
CA ALA A 241 6.56 0.47 21.33
C ALA A 241 6.91 1.54 20.29
N TRP A 242 6.18 2.67 20.27
CA TRP A 242 6.47 3.80 19.38
C TRP A 242 7.89 4.35 19.58
N TRP A 243 8.29 4.57 20.84
CA TRP A 243 9.62 5.06 21.16
C TRP A 243 10.72 4.08 20.77
N LEU A 244 10.56 2.81 21.12
CA LEU A 244 11.55 1.76 20.84
C LEU A 244 11.78 1.61 19.34
N MET A 245 10.70 1.57 18.53
CA MET A 245 10.80 1.43 17.09
C MET A 245 11.43 2.66 16.42
N ASN A 246 11.01 3.87 16.78
CA ASN A 246 11.60 5.09 16.21
C ASN A 246 13.06 5.24 16.60
N LEU A 247 13.43 4.93 17.86
CA LEU A 247 14.81 4.96 18.31
C LEU A 247 15.66 3.95 17.54
N SER A 248 15.15 2.74 17.31
CA SER A 248 15.82 1.73 16.50
C SER A 248 16.12 2.24 15.09
N VAL A 249 15.11 2.79 14.41
CA VAL A 249 15.29 3.29 13.02
C VAL A 249 16.26 4.48 13.00
N ALA A 250 16.18 5.39 13.98
CA ALA A 250 17.06 6.57 14.05
C ALA A 250 18.52 6.18 14.30
N ILE A 251 18.78 5.35 15.32
CA ILE A 251 20.13 4.87 15.63
C ILE A 251 20.66 4.00 14.49
N GLY A 252 19.82 3.11 13.94
CA GLY A 252 20.18 2.27 12.81
C GLY A 252 20.58 3.09 11.58
N THR A 253 19.86 4.15 11.27
CA THR A 253 20.20 5.08 10.19
C THR A 253 21.59 5.70 10.41
N LEU A 254 21.87 6.23 11.60
CA LEU A 254 23.16 6.82 11.92
C LEU A 254 24.30 5.79 11.83
N PHE A 255 24.08 4.57 12.32
CA PHE A 255 25.07 3.50 12.26
C PHE A 255 25.37 3.07 10.83
N LEU A 256 24.34 2.87 10.00
CA LEU A 256 24.53 2.52 8.59
C LEU A 256 25.29 3.62 7.82
N MET A 257 24.97 4.89 8.04
CA MET A 257 25.72 6.02 7.46
C MET A 257 27.17 6.05 7.95
N SER A 258 27.43 5.70 9.19
CA SER A 258 28.78 5.58 9.75
C SER A 258 29.55 4.33 9.28
N GLY A 259 28.88 3.40 8.60
CA GLY A 259 29.46 2.13 8.13
C GLY A 259 29.36 1.00 9.14
N ILE A 260 28.64 1.18 10.24
CA ILE A 260 28.39 0.13 11.25
C ILE A 260 27.16 -0.67 10.83
N ASN A 261 27.34 -1.93 10.46
CA ASN A 261 26.28 -2.80 9.99
C ASN A 261 26.52 -4.27 10.38
N ASN A 262 25.52 -5.11 10.14
CA ASN A 262 25.54 -6.55 10.44
C ASN A 262 25.97 -7.39 9.21
N GLY A 263 26.96 -6.97 8.44
CA GLY A 263 27.54 -7.77 7.35
C GLY A 263 26.76 -7.74 6.03
N GLY A 264 25.81 -6.85 5.81
CA GLY A 264 25.19 -6.59 4.51
C GLY A 264 24.07 -7.56 4.10
N GLY A 265 23.53 -8.34 5.02
CA GLY A 265 22.33 -9.14 4.78
C GLY A 265 21.12 -8.23 4.55
N GLU A 266 20.47 -8.31 3.38
CA GLU A 266 19.38 -7.42 2.98
C GLU A 266 18.22 -7.44 3.99
N TYR A 267 17.78 -6.25 4.45
CA TYR A 267 16.79 -6.00 5.52
C TYR A 267 17.24 -6.43 6.93
N ARG A 268 18.44 -6.97 7.10
CA ARG A 268 19.07 -7.40 8.35
C ARG A 268 20.39 -6.65 8.60
N GLU A 269 20.50 -5.45 8.03
CA GLU A 269 21.72 -4.65 8.12
C GLU A 269 21.94 -4.02 9.50
N TYR A 270 20.89 -3.87 10.32
CA TYR A 270 21.05 -3.38 11.69
C TYR A 270 21.83 -4.38 12.55
N ILE A 271 22.78 -3.87 13.33
CA ILE A 271 23.43 -4.69 14.36
C ILE A 271 22.40 -5.14 15.41
N TRP A 272 22.64 -6.28 16.04
CA TRP A 272 21.68 -6.91 16.94
C TRP A 272 21.12 -6.00 18.07
N PRO A 273 21.88 -5.06 18.72
CA PRO A 273 21.30 -4.21 19.75
C PRO A 273 20.25 -3.23 19.21
N VAL A 274 20.44 -2.77 17.97
CA VAL A 274 19.50 -1.87 17.29
C VAL A 274 18.26 -2.65 16.85
N ALA A 275 18.45 -3.84 16.28
CA ALA A 275 17.36 -4.74 15.90
C ALA A 275 16.52 -5.17 17.12
N LEU A 276 17.16 -5.39 18.27
CA LEU A 276 16.49 -5.75 19.52
C LEU A 276 15.52 -4.65 19.99
N LEU A 277 15.86 -3.37 19.84
CA LEU A 277 14.93 -2.27 20.16
C LEU A 277 13.65 -2.37 19.33
N PHE A 278 13.78 -2.63 18.02
CA PHE A 278 12.63 -2.81 17.16
C PHE A 278 11.82 -4.05 17.53
N ALA A 279 12.50 -5.17 17.79
CA ALA A 279 11.88 -6.43 18.22
C ALA A 279 11.08 -6.28 19.51
N LEU A 280 11.61 -5.58 20.51
CA LEU A 280 10.88 -5.28 21.75
C LEU A 280 9.63 -4.45 21.45
N GLY A 281 9.70 -3.48 20.54
CA GLY A 281 8.54 -2.73 20.09
C GLY A 281 7.46 -3.64 19.43
N ILE A 282 7.85 -4.61 18.60
CA ILE A 282 6.95 -5.62 18.02
C ILE A 282 6.34 -6.50 19.11
N ILE A 283 7.12 -6.99 20.07
CA ILE A 283 6.62 -7.84 21.18
C ILE A 283 5.58 -7.09 22.01
N LEU A 284 5.86 -5.82 22.39
CA LEU A 284 4.90 -4.99 23.12
C LEU A 284 3.61 -4.75 22.31
N THR A 285 3.74 -4.53 21.01
CA THR A 285 2.58 -4.36 20.11
C THR A 285 1.77 -5.65 20.00
N PHE A 286 2.45 -6.79 19.81
CA PHE A 286 1.79 -8.12 19.77
C PHE A 286 1.03 -8.39 21.04
N PHE A 287 1.66 -8.21 22.21
CA PHE A 287 1.00 -8.42 23.50
C PHE A 287 -0.21 -7.50 23.69
N ASN A 288 -0.08 -6.22 23.32
CA ASN A 288 -1.15 -5.25 23.43
C ASN A 288 -2.36 -5.61 22.54
N PHE A 289 -2.10 -5.99 21.28
CA PHE A 289 -3.14 -6.40 20.33
C PHE A 289 -3.78 -7.75 20.75
N TYR A 290 -2.96 -8.73 21.13
CA TYR A 290 -3.44 -10.01 21.61
C TYR A 290 -4.37 -9.85 22.82
N GLN A 291 -3.99 -9.08 23.84
CA GLN A 291 -4.81 -8.81 25.00
C GLN A 291 -6.11 -8.06 24.64
N THR A 292 -6.06 -7.18 23.65
CA THR A 292 -7.25 -6.47 23.18
C THR A 292 -8.23 -7.44 22.52
N VAL A 293 -7.76 -8.34 21.67
CA VAL A 293 -8.58 -9.38 21.02
C VAL A 293 -9.06 -10.44 22.03
N ALA A 294 -8.21 -10.86 22.96
CA ALA A 294 -8.59 -11.82 24.00
C ALA A 294 -9.74 -11.32 24.88
N ARG A 295 -9.85 -10.00 25.04
CA ARG A 295 -10.92 -9.33 25.82
C ARG A 295 -12.01 -8.73 24.93
N ARG A 296 -12.14 -9.19 23.69
CA ARG A 296 -13.15 -8.73 22.75
C ARG A 296 -14.56 -8.92 23.32
N LYS A 297 -15.47 -8.02 22.93
CA LYS A 297 -16.88 -8.04 23.34
C LYS A 297 -17.80 -8.66 22.28
N ILE A 298 -17.23 -9.25 21.25
CA ILE A 298 -17.89 -9.97 20.17
C ILE A 298 -17.42 -11.42 20.18
N GLU A 299 -18.24 -12.35 19.74
CA GLU A 299 -17.90 -13.78 19.77
C GLU A 299 -16.85 -14.12 18.71
N GLU A 300 -17.04 -13.66 17.50
CA GLU A 300 -16.21 -13.98 16.35
C GLU A 300 -14.91 -13.17 16.29
N ILE A 301 -13.89 -13.77 15.71
CA ILE A 301 -12.62 -13.09 15.40
C ILE A 301 -12.65 -12.70 13.93
N TYR A 302 -12.73 -11.40 13.65
CA TYR A 302 -12.73 -10.90 12.28
C TYR A 302 -11.43 -11.24 11.55
N VAL A 303 -11.51 -11.45 10.25
CA VAL A 303 -10.37 -11.88 9.41
C VAL A 303 -9.14 -10.97 9.54
N SER A 304 -9.30 -9.67 9.68
CA SER A 304 -8.17 -8.74 9.91
C SER A 304 -7.35 -9.12 11.14
N ASN A 305 -7.99 -9.58 12.24
CA ASN A 305 -7.29 -9.91 13.48
C ASN A 305 -6.37 -11.13 13.31
N TRP A 306 -6.75 -12.10 12.46
CA TRP A 306 -5.87 -13.22 12.09
C TRP A 306 -4.59 -12.72 11.43
N TYR A 307 -4.73 -11.84 10.43
CA TYR A 307 -3.61 -11.27 9.69
C TYR A 307 -2.72 -10.37 10.56
N LEU A 308 -3.31 -9.49 11.39
CA LEU A 308 -2.54 -8.57 12.23
C LEU A 308 -1.75 -9.31 13.31
N LEU A 309 -2.38 -10.24 14.03
CA LEU A 309 -1.71 -11.03 15.07
C LEU A 309 -0.74 -12.04 14.44
N GLY A 310 -1.10 -12.69 13.34
CA GLY A 310 -0.23 -13.61 12.61
C GLY A 310 1.03 -12.90 12.12
N GLY A 311 0.90 -11.73 11.49
CA GLY A 311 2.04 -10.93 11.04
C GLY A 311 2.99 -10.54 12.17
N LEU A 312 2.46 -10.05 13.30
CA LEU A 312 3.27 -9.72 14.48
C LEU A 312 3.98 -10.95 15.08
N GLY A 313 3.24 -12.07 15.23
CA GLY A 313 3.80 -13.29 15.79
C GLY A 313 4.93 -13.87 14.92
N TRP A 314 4.74 -13.92 13.61
CA TRP A 314 5.78 -14.37 12.68
C TRP A 314 6.98 -13.44 12.62
N THR A 315 6.78 -12.13 12.80
CA THR A 315 7.89 -11.17 12.86
C THR A 315 8.77 -11.39 14.09
N ILE A 316 8.19 -11.77 15.22
CA ILE A 316 8.97 -12.16 16.42
C ILE A 316 9.83 -13.39 16.10
N ILE A 317 9.26 -14.42 15.49
CA ILE A 317 9.98 -15.62 15.07
C ILE A 317 11.09 -15.26 14.06
N LEU A 318 10.78 -14.40 13.10
CA LEU A 318 11.73 -13.93 12.09
C LEU A 318 12.97 -13.28 12.72
N VAL A 319 12.76 -12.35 13.67
CA VAL A 319 13.88 -11.66 14.31
C VAL A 319 14.71 -12.62 15.15
N VAL A 320 14.08 -13.54 15.88
CA VAL A 320 14.77 -14.58 16.66
C VAL A 320 15.66 -15.43 15.74
N ILE A 321 15.12 -15.97 14.65
CA ILE A 321 15.89 -16.80 13.71
C ILE A 321 17.01 -16.00 13.04
N GLY A 322 16.72 -14.76 12.63
CA GLY A 322 17.66 -13.92 11.89
C GLY A 322 18.84 -13.41 12.71
N TYR A 323 18.68 -13.25 14.02
CA TYR A 323 19.71 -12.64 14.88
C TYR A 323 20.31 -13.58 15.93
N LEU A 324 19.75 -14.78 16.12
CA LEU A 324 20.44 -15.79 16.94
C LEU A 324 21.70 -16.30 16.20
N PRO A 325 22.85 -16.35 16.86
CA PRO A 325 24.12 -16.76 16.24
C PRO A 325 24.23 -18.27 16.02
N MET A 326 23.09 -18.95 15.80
CA MET A 326 23.05 -20.37 15.51
C MET A 326 22.93 -20.57 13.99
N TYR A 327 23.82 -21.39 13.43
CA TYR A 327 23.84 -21.69 12.00
C TYR A 327 24.10 -20.52 11.04
N GLN A 328 24.71 -19.43 11.53
CA GLN A 328 24.99 -18.22 10.75
C GLN A 328 26.42 -18.20 10.21
N ASP A 329 26.87 -19.29 9.63
CA ASP A 329 28.15 -19.43 8.94
C ASP A 329 27.98 -20.21 7.62
N GLY A 330 28.73 -19.85 6.61
CA GLY A 330 28.75 -20.51 5.32
C GLY A 330 27.34 -20.66 4.69
N LEU A 331 26.97 -21.88 4.34
CA LEU A 331 25.66 -22.18 3.73
C LEU A 331 24.49 -21.93 4.69
N GLY A 332 24.68 -22.10 5.99
CA GLY A 332 23.70 -21.79 7.01
C GLY A 332 23.30 -20.32 6.99
N GLU A 333 24.26 -19.41 6.91
CA GLU A 333 24.03 -17.97 6.76
C GLU A 333 23.18 -17.65 5.51
N THR A 334 23.48 -18.30 4.39
CA THR A 334 22.72 -18.10 3.14
C THR A 334 21.26 -18.54 3.29
N VAL A 335 20.99 -19.67 3.95
CA VAL A 335 19.62 -20.16 4.21
C VAL A 335 18.86 -19.18 5.11
N ILE A 336 19.50 -18.75 6.21
CA ILE A 336 18.89 -17.82 7.16
C ILE A 336 18.65 -16.46 6.51
N GLN A 337 19.58 -15.97 5.70
CA GLN A 337 19.40 -14.71 4.97
C GLN A 337 18.25 -14.78 3.97
N GLY A 338 18.12 -15.87 3.22
CA GLY A 338 16.98 -16.09 2.31
C GLY A 338 15.66 -16.11 3.06
N TYR A 339 15.62 -16.84 4.18
CA TYR A 339 14.45 -16.88 5.05
C TYR A 339 14.10 -15.48 5.58
N TYR A 340 15.07 -14.77 6.16
CA TYR A 340 14.85 -13.45 6.77
C TYR A 340 14.35 -12.41 5.76
N MET A 341 15.03 -12.31 4.64
CA MET A 341 14.68 -11.35 3.59
C MET A 341 13.26 -11.58 3.07
N HIS A 342 12.91 -12.83 2.78
CA HIS A 342 11.60 -13.15 2.21
C HIS A 342 10.48 -13.05 3.24
N GLN A 343 10.71 -13.52 4.48
CA GLN A 343 9.72 -13.44 5.56
C GLN A 343 9.47 -12.00 6.02
N GLY A 344 10.48 -11.13 5.98
CA GLY A 344 10.30 -9.71 6.23
C GLY A 344 9.27 -9.09 5.27
N VAL A 345 9.37 -9.40 3.99
CA VAL A 345 8.41 -8.91 2.99
C VAL A 345 7.07 -9.64 3.10
N GLY A 346 7.08 -10.96 3.19
CA GLY A 346 5.87 -11.79 3.12
C GLY A 346 5.08 -11.87 4.42
N MET A 347 5.73 -12.29 5.51
CA MET A 347 5.05 -12.52 6.79
C MET A 347 4.82 -11.23 7.56
N TRP A 348 5.67 -10.23 7.45
CA TRP A 348 5.47 -8.96 8.10
C TRP A 348 4.67 -7.99 7.22
N PHE A 349 5.27 -7.46 6.15
CA PHE A 349 4.64 -6.40 5.38
C PHE A 349 3.37 -6.85 4.65
N MET A 350 3.44 -7.94 3.89
CA MET A 350 2.28 -8.40 3.12
C MET A 350 1.16 -8.85 4.05
N THR A 351 1.44 -9.72 5.01
CA THR A 351 0.42 -10.26 5.92
C THR A 351 -0.29 -9.16 6.68
N PHE A 352 0.45 -8.24 7.31
CA PHE A 352 -0.16 -7.18 8.09
C PHE A 352 -0.97 -6.22 7.20
N THR A 353 -0.46 -5.86 6.03
CA THR A 353 -1.16 -4.98 5.07
C THR A 353 -2.45 -5.62 4.55
N LEU A 354 -2.44 -6.94 4.30
CA LEU A 354 -3.67 -7.66 3.95
C LEU A 354 -4.69 -7.62 5.09
N GLY A 355 -4.25 -7.69 6.34
CA GLY A 355 -5.12 -7.47 7.49
C GLY A 355 -5.78 -6.09 7.50
N LEU A 356 -5.05 -5.06 7.09
CA LEU A 356 -5.59 -3.71 6.99
C LEU A 356 -6.61 -3.55 5.86
N ILE A 357 -6.33 -4.06 4.65
CA ILE A 357 -7.27 -3.94 3.53
C ILE A 357 -8.56 -4.70 3.79
N TYR A 358 -8.53 -5.84 4.50
CA TYR A 358 -9.74 -6.56 4.91
C TYR A 358 -10.67 -5.74 5.81
N TYR A 359 -10.14 -4.72 6.51
CA TYR A 359 -10.96 -3.79 7.28
C TYR A 359 -11.32 -2.54 6.47
N TYR A 360 -10.32 -1.86 5.92
CA TYR A 360 -10.51 -0.51 5.36
C TYR A 360 -11.24 -0.50 4.01
N LEU A 361 -11.06 -1.50 3.15
CA LEU A 361 -11.75 -1.57 1.86
C LEU A 361 -13.27 -1.78 2.05
N PRO A 362 -13.76 -2.79 2.77
CA PRO A 362 -15.19 -2.95 3.03
C PRO A 362 -15.78 -1.77 3.80
N SER A 363 -15.06 -1.22 4.78
CA SER A 363 -15.48 0.00 5.50
C SER A 363 -15.60 1.23 4.59
N SER A 364 -14.75 1.36 3.58
CA SER A 364 -14.81 2.45 2.60
C SER A 364 -15.95 2.29 1.60
N LEU A 365 -16.38 1.06 1.36
CA LEU A 365 -17.49 0.72 0.48
C LEU A 365 -18.83 0.59 1.23
N ASN A 366 -18.79 0.60 2.58
CA ASN A 366 -19.92 0.27 3.46
C ASN A 366 -20.57 -1.07 3.06
N LYS A 367 -19.75 -2.09 2.85
CA LYS A 367 -20.13 -3.44 2.45
C LYS A 367 -19.39 -4.45 3.30
N PRO A 368 -19.94 -5.65 3.54
CA PRO A 368 -19.16 -6.76 4.07
C PRO A 368 -18.09 -7.19 3.05
N ILE A 369 -17.08 -7.92 3.54
CA ILE A 369 -16.18 -8.64 2.63
C ILE A 369 -16.97 -9.68 1.85
N TYR A 370 -16.52 -10.00 0.64
CA TYR A 370 -17.20 -10.97 -0.22
C TYR A 370 -17.29 -12.35 0.42
N SER A 371 -16.21 -12.84 1.04
CA SER A 371 -16.18 -14.14 1.70
C SER A 371 -15.18 -14.18 2.86
N TYR A 372 -15.70 -14.45 4.05
CA TYR A 372 -14.89 -14.68 5.25
C TYR A 372 -14.04 -15.95 5.09
N SER A 373 -14.66 -17.04 4.65
CA SER A 373 -13.98 -18.34 4.46
C SER A 373 -12.84 -18.24 3.45
N LEU A 374 -13.01 -17.47 2.37
CA LEU A 374 -11.95 -17.21 1.40
C LEU A 374 -10.80 -16.40 2.02
N GLY A 375 -11.12 -15.45 2.91
CA GLY A 375 -10.13 -14.69 3.66
C GLY A 375 -9.31 -15.57 4.61
N VAL A 376 -9.96 -16.48 5.32
CA VAL A 376 -9.30 -17.45 6.23
C VAL A 376 -8.47 -18.47 5.43
N LEU A 377 -9.00 -18.97 4.30
CA LEU A 377 -8.23 -19.82 3.39
C LEU A 377 -6.96 -19.14 2.91
N ALA A 378 -7.08 -17.88 2.46
CA ALA A 378 -5.92 -17.10 2.02
C ALA A 378 -4.91 -16.92 3.15
N PHE A 379 -5.34 -16.65 4.38
CA PHE A 379 -4.47 -16.54 5.55
C PHE A 379 -3.67 -17.84 5.80
N TRP A 380 -4.35 -18.97 5.95
CA TRP A 380 -3.68 -20.22 6.31
C TRP A 380 -2.78 -20.76 5.20
N THR A 381 -3.19 -20.63 3.94
CA THR A 381 -2.33 -21.01 2.80
C THR A 381 -1.12 -20.10 2.66
N GLN A 382 -1.27 -18.80 2.97
CA GLN A 382 -0.14 -17.88 3.04
C GLN A 382 0.83 -18.28 4.16
N MET A 383 0.32 -18.55 5.36
CA MET A 383 1.15 -19.00 6.49
C MET A 383 1.90 -20.29 6.15
N LEU A 384 1.26 -21.23 5.45
CA LEU A 384 1.90 -22.48 5.03
C LEU A 384 3.01 -22.24 4.02
N PHE A 385 2.69 -21.58 2.90
CA PHE A 385 3.63 -21.50 1.78
C PHE A 385 4.80 -20.54 2.04
N TYR A 386 4.62 -19.45 2.78
CA TYR A 386 5.73 -18.55 3.09
C TYR A 386 6.85 -19.20 3.91
N THR A 387 6.59 -20.25 4.67
CA THR A 387 7.58 -20.82 5.59
C THR A 387 8.85 -21.33 4.92
N LEU A 388 8.78 -21.83 3.68
CA LEU A 388 9.88 -22.51 3.00
C LEU A 388 10.34 -21.87 1.69
N ILE A 389 9.85 -20.68 1.35
CA ILE A 389 10.16 -20.08 0.05
C ILE A 389 11.45 -19.26 0.01
N GLY A 390 12.05 -18.93 1.15
CA GLY A 390 13.16 -17.97 1.24
C GLY A 390 14.38 -18.31 0.36
N THR A 391 14.72 -19.60 0.22
CA THR A 391 15.88 -20.01 -0.56
C THR A 391 15.69 -19.92 -2.08
N HIS A 392 14.52 -19.52 -2.58
CA HIS A 392 14.36 -19.18 -4.00
C HIS A 392 15.15 -17.93 -4.42
N HIS A 393 15.56 -17.08 -3.46
CA HIS A 393 16.48 -15.97 -3.71
C HIS A 393 17.92 -16.41 -3.99
N PHE A 394 18.25 -17.68 -3.78
CA PHE A 394 19.57 -18.26 -3.94
C PHE A 394 19.57 -19.49 -4.85
N VAL A 395 18.70 -19.48 -5.87
CA VAL A 395 18.71 -20.47 -6.94
C VAL A 395 20.04 -20.38 -7.68
N PHE A 396 20.62 -21.52 -8.06
CA PHE A 396 21.95 -21.68 -8.64
C PHE A 396 23.12 -21.35 -7.69
N SER A 397 22.85 -21.13 -6.39
CA SER A 397 23.90 -21.04 -5.38
C SER A 397 24.39 -22.44 -4.96
N PRO A 398 25.45 -22.54 -4.12
CA PRO A 398 25.92 -23.83 -3.56
C PRO A 398 24.92 -24.53 -2.61
N LEU A 399 23.73 -23.97 -2.37
CA LEU A 399 22.70 -24.64 -1.57
C LEU A 399 22.26 -25.96 -2.22
N PRO A 400 21.89 -26.99 -1.41
CA PRO A 400 21.39 -28.24 -1.93
C PRO A 400 20.26 -28.08 -2.95
N TRP A 401 20.32 -28.78 -4.05
CA TRP A 401 19.37 -28.65 -5.17
C TRP A 401 17.92 -28.93 -4.75
N TRP A 402 17.71 -29.86 -3.84
CA TRP A 402 16.40 -30.20 -3.31
C TRP A 402 15.81 -29.02 -2.52
N LEU A 403 16.61 -28.29 -1.73
CA LEU A 403 16.15 -27.14 -0.94
C LEU A 403 15.71 -25.98 -1.85
N GLN A 404 16.45 -25.73 -2.93
CA GLN A 404 16.06 -24.77 -3.97
C GLN A 404 14.73 -25.18 -4.63
N THR A 405 14.55 -26.49 -4.91
CA THR A 405 13.33 -27.03 -5.53
C THR A 405 12.12 -26.88 -4.60
N VAL A 406 12.27 -27.17 -3.32
CA VAL A 406 11.21 -26.97 -2.31
C VAL A 406 10.78 -25.51 -2.30
N ALA A 407 11.72 -24.56 -2.28
CA ALA A 407 11.39 -23.13 -2.30
C ALA A 407 10.64 -22.72 -3.57
N ILE A 408 11.00 -23.25 -4.74
CA ILE A 408 10.28 -22.99 -6.00
C ILE A 408 8.84 -23.52 -5.93
N VAL A 409 8.64 -24.74 -5.43
CA VAL A 409 7.31 -25.34 -5.29
C VAL A 409 6.43 -24.52 -4.35
N PHE A 410 6.99 -24.11 -3.20
CA PHE A 410 6.27 -23.26 -2.25
C PHE A 410 5.97 -21.87 -2.82
N SER A 411 6.87 -21.31 -3.64
CA SER A 411 6.64 -20.07 -4.36
C SER A 411 5.47 -20.18 -5.36
N ALA A 412 5.39 -21.29 -6.07
CA ALA A 412 4.24 -21.57 -6.94
C ALA A 412 2.95 -21.73 -6.13
N GLY A 413 3.02 -22.38 -4.95
CA GLY A 413 1.91 -22.53 -4.01
C GLY A 413 1.35 -21.19 -3.51
N MET A 414 2.16 -20.14 -3.46
CA MET A 414 1.71 -18.77 -3.10
C MET A 414 0.66 -18.20 -4.03
N LEU A 415 0.49 -18.73 -5.24
CA LEU A 415 -0.62 -18.30 -6.12
C LEU A 415 -1.99 -18.60 -5.50
N ILE A 416 -2.11 -19.60 -4.62
CA ILE A 416 -3.37 -19.95 -3.96
C ILE A 416 -3.87 -18.80 -3.07
N PRO A 417 -3.13 -18.33 -2.06
CA PRO A 417 -3.57 -17.21 -1.23
C PRO A 417 -3.70 -15.90 -2.03
N VAL A 418 -2.85 -15.69 -3.03
CA VAL A 418 -2.89 -14.50 -3.89
C VAL A 418 -4.17 -14.44 -4.72
N VAL A 419 -4.57 -15.54 -5.37
CA VAL A 419 -5.83 -15.61 -6.12
C VAL A 419 -7.02 -15.48 -5.18
N ALA A 420 -6.98 -16.17 -4.03
CA ALA A 420 -8.06 -16.10 -3.04
C ALA A 420 -8.26 -14.67 -2.50
N GLY A 421 -7.17 -13.99 -2.09
CA GLY A 421 -7.22 -12.62 -1.58
C GLY A 421 -7.66 -11.62 -2.66
N THR A 422 -7.06 -11.69 -3.85
CA THR A 422 -7.43 -10.82 -4.99
C THR A 422 -8.90 -10.96 -5.36
N THR A 423 -9.37 -12.21 -5.48
CA THR A 423 -10.79 -12.50 -5.76
C THR A 423 -11.68 -11.90 -4.68
N ASN A 424 -11.33 -12.08 -3.40
CA ASN A 424 -12.10 -11.55 -2.30
C ASN A 424 -12.21 -10.01 -2.36
N PHE A 425 -11.10 -9.31 -2.61
CA PHE A 425 -11.10 -7.85 -2.70
C PHE A 425 -11.86 -7.33 -3.93
N LEU A 426 -11.64 -7.90 -5.12
CA LEU A 426 -12.35 -7.49 -6.32
C LEU A 426 -13.84 -7.78 -6.24
N MET A 427 -14.23 -8.91 -5.67
CA MET A 427 -15.64 -9.26 -5.47
C MET A 427 -16.30 -8.40 -4.37
N THR A 428 -15.55 -7.95 -3.37
CA THR A 428 -16.03 -6.94 -2.41
C THR A 428 -16.33 -5.62 -3.12
N MET A 429 -15.54 -5.23 -4.13
CA MET A 429 -15.77 -4.03 -4.95
C MET A 429 -16.89 -4.21 -5.99
N LYS A 430 -17.32 -5.44 -6.27
CA LYS A 430 -18.36 -5.72 -7.28
C LYS A 430 -19.64 -4.92 -7.00
N GLY A 431 -20.16 -4.24 -8.03
CA GLY A 431 -21.35 -3.38 -7.95
C GLY A 431 -21.06 -1.96 -7.39
N SER A 432 -19.79 -1.63 -7.08
CA SER A 432 -19.38 -0.29 -6.64
C SER A 432 -18.27 0.30 -7.53
N TRP A 433 -18.12 -0.19 -8.75
CA TRP A 433 -17.08 0.30 -9.68
C TRP A 433 -17.25 1.77 -10.06
N ASN A 434 -18.49 2.28 -10.08
CA ASN A 434 -18.82 3.67 -10.28
C ASN A 434 -18.35 4.59 -9.15
N GLU A 435 -18.13 4.05 -7.96
CA GLU A 435 -17.67 4.83 -6.81
C GLU A 435 -16.15 5.15 -6.88
N ILE A 436 -15.38 4.40 -7.68
CA ILE A 436 -13.94 4.62 -7.83
C ILE A 436 -13.63 6.04 -8.34
N SER A 437 -14.42 6.52 -9.32
CA SER A 437 -14.24 7.87 -9.87
C SER A 437 -14.67 8.99 -8.92
N LYS A 438 -15.52 8.68 -7.94
CA LYS A 438 -16.05 9.62 -6.95
C LYS A 438 -15.24 9.64 -5.66
N SER A 439 -14.50 8.56 -5.38
CA SER A 439 -13.69 8.40 -4.18
C SER A 439 -12.24 8.80 -4.43
N TYR A 440 -11.63 9.50 -3.50
CA TYR A 440 -10.20 9.74 -3.50
C TYR A 440 -9.40 8.60 -2.81
N VAL A 441 -10.09 7.63 -2.19
CA VAL A 441 -9.49 6.49 -1.47
C VAL A 441 -9.45 5.24 -2.36
N LEU A 442 -10.56 4.91 -3.01
CA LEU A 442 -10.73 3.66 -3.76
C LEU A 442 -9.72 3.44 -4.90
N PRO A 443 -9.26 4.47 -5.64
CA PRO A 443 -8.22 4.30 -6.65
C PRO A 443 -6.92 3.71 -6.10
N PHE A 444 -6.51 4.12 -4.89
CA PHE A 444 -5.32 3.56 -4.24
C PHE A 444 -5.51 2.09 -3.88
N PHE A 445 -6.67 1.71 -3.35
CA PHE A 445 -6.98 0.29 -3.09
C PHE A 445 -6.97 -0.53 -4.37
N LEU A 446 -7.58 -0.03 -5.45
CA LEU A 446 -7.61 -0.75 -6.72
C LEU A 446 -6.21 -1.00 -7.26
N VAL A 447 -5.35 0.02 -7.26
CA VAL A 447 -3.95 -0.12 -7.68
C VAL A 447 -3.24 -1.15 -6.80
N GLY A 448 -3.37 -1.05 -5.48
CA GLY A 448 -2.77 -2.00 -4.54
C GLY A 448 -3.22 -3.45 -4.77
N VAL A 449 -4.52 -3.67 -5.04
CA VAL A 449 -5.07 -5.01 -5.32
C VAL A 449 -4.58 -5.56 -6.66
N VAL A 450 -4.51 -4.73 -7.71
CA VAL A 450 -3.99 -5.14 -9.01
C VAL A 450 -2.51 -5.52 -8.89
N PHE A 451 -1.72 -4.70 -8.21
CA PHE A 451 -0.30 -5.01 -7.99
C PHE A 451 -0.12 -6.21 -7.05
N TYR A 452 -1.02 -6.44 -6.08
CA TYR A 452 -0.99 -7.64 -5.25
C TYR A 452 -1.04 -8.91 -6.10
N PHE A 453 -1.93 -8.96 -7.09
CA PHE A 453 -1.98 -10.07 -8.02
C PHE A 453 -0.75 -10.14 -8.94
N VAL A 454 -0.48 -9.06 -9.67
CA VAL A 454 0.58 -9.02 -10.70
C VAL A 454 1.97 -9.18 -10.06
N GLY A 455 2.24 -8.46 -8.96
CA GLY A 455 3.53 -8.50 -8.28
C GLY A 455 3.81 -9.85 -7.64
N SER A 456 2.81 -10.47 -7.00
CA SER A 456 2.97 -11.79 -6.41
C SER A 456 3.11 -12.89 -7.46
N ALA A 457 2.35 -12.82 -8.56
CA ALA A 457 2.51 -13.75 -9.68
C ALA A 457 3.89 -13.63 -10.33
N GLN A 458 4.40 -12.41 -10.49
CA GLN A 458 5.75 -12.16 -10.99
C GLN A 458 6.82 -12.71 -10.03
N GLY A 459 6.66 -12.53 -8.70
CA GLY A 459 7.57 -13.10 -7.71
C GLY A 459 7.61 -14.64 -7.76
N SER A 460 6.44 -15.28 -7.93
CA SER A 460 6.39 -16.73 -8.15
C SER A 460 7.10 -17.13 -9.44
N LEU A 461 6.92 -16.36 -10.52
CA LEU A 461 7.59 -16.62 -11.80
C LEU A 461 9.12 -16.47 -11.69
N GLN A 462 9.62 -15.48 -10.95
CA GLN A 462 11.05 -15.28 -10.73
C GLN A 462 11.72 -16.45 -9.97
N ALA A 463 10.95 -17.22 -9.21
CA ALA A 463 11.46 -18.38 -8.49
C ALA A 463 11.82 -19.56 -9.41
N PHE A 464 11.21 -19.66 -10.59
CA PHE A 464 11.51 -20.74 -11.52
C PHE A 464 12.91 -20.61 -12.11
N ARG A 465 13.62 -21.73 -12.31
CA ARG A 465 15.02 -21.73 -12.76
C ARG A 465 15.22 -21.01 -14.08
N PHE A 466 14.31 -21.18 -15.04
CA PHE A 466 14.46 -20.58 -16.38
C PHE A 466 14.35 -19.04 -16.36
N THR A 467 13.50 -18.46 -15.55
CA THR A 467 13.38 -17.00 -15.38
C THR A 467 14.44 -16.46 -14.44
N ASN A 468 14.73 -17.19 -13.35
CA ASN A 468 15.77 -16.83 -12.40
C ASN A 468 17.15 -16.73 -13.05
N PHE A 469 17.45 -17.60 -14.01
CA PHE A 469 18.70 -17.60 -14.76
C PHE A 469 18.93 -16.29 -15.53
N VAL A 470 17.86 -15.65 -16.02
CA VAL A 470 17.94 -14.38 -16.73
C VAL A 470 17.89 -13.19 -15.78
N TRP A 471 16.99 -13.21 -14.78
CA TRP A 471 16.65 -12.02 -14.02
C TRP A 471 17.41 -11.85 -12.71
N HIS A 472 17.97 -12.93 -12.17
CA HIS A 472 18.66 -12.88 -10.87
C HIS A 472 19.87 -11.94 -10.92
N PHE A 473 20.05 -11.15 -9.88
CA PHE A 473 21.08 -10.10 -9.74
C PHE A 473 21.02 -8.94 -10.76
N THR A 474 19.99 -8.87 -11.59
CA THR A 474 19.78 -7.75 -12.50
C THR A 474 18.88 -6.67 -11.87
N ASP A 475 18.74 -5.53 -12.56
CA ASP A 475 17.84 -4.44 -12.16
C ASP A 475 16.36 -4.84 -12.19
N PHE A 476 16.00 -5.99 -12.79
CA PHE A 476 14.68 -6.57 -12.74
C PHE A 476 14.20 -6.81 -11.29
N ASN A 477 15.09 -7.29 -10.42
CA ASN A 477 14.76 -7.50 -9.00
C ASN A 477 14.47 -6.18 -8.27
N VAL A 478 15.16 -5.10 -8.64
CA VAL A 478 14.89 -3.76 -8.09
C VAL A 478 13.49 -3.27 -8.52
N ALA A 479 13.13 -3.51 -9.78
CA ALA A 479 11.78 -3.20 -10.29
C ALA A 479 10.71 -4.01 -9.55
N HIS A 480 10.92 -5.31 -9.36
CA HIS A 480 10.01 -6.19 -8.61
C HIS A 480 9.83 -5.72 -7.17
N SER A 481 10.91 -5.38 -6.46
CA SER A 481 10.84 -4.87 -5.08
C SER A 481 10.02 -3.59 -4.98
N HIS A 482 10.17 -2.65 -5.93
CA HIS A 482 9.36 -1.43 -5.95
C HIS A 482 7.91 -1.72 -6.34
N MET A 483 7.64 -2.64 -7.27
CA MET A 483 6.28 -3.04 -7.60
C MET A 483 5.55 -3.63 -6.39
N THR A 484 6.23 -4.43 -5.56
CA THR A 484 5.65 -5.05 -4.37
C THR A 484 5.57 -4.08 -3.20
N MET A 485 6.68 -3.47 -2.79
CA MET A 485 6.71 -2.63 -1.59
C MET A 485 6.04 -1.26 -1.80
N TYR A 486 6.12 -0.73 -3.00
CA TYR A 486 5.49 0.54 -3.33
C TYR A 486 4.09 0.31 -3.94
N GLY A 487 4.01 -0.49 -5.01
CA GLY A 487 2.75 -0.71 -5.74
C GLY A 487 1.69 -1.44 -4.91
N ILE A 488 2.06 -2.40 -4.07
CA ILE A 488 1.13 -3.11 -3.18
C ILE A 488 1.04 -2.40 -1.83
N ILE A 489 2.12 -2.52 -1.04
CA ILE A 489 2.11 -2.14 0.38
C ILE A 489 1.82 -0.65 0.53
N THR A 490 2.60 0.21 -0.12
CA THR A 490 2.50 1.66 0.08
C THR A 490 1.18 2.22 -0.46
N PHE A 491 0.69 1.77 -1.62
CA PHE A 491 -0.62 2.21 -2.14
C PHE A 491 -1.77 1.82 -1.21
N ILE A 492 -1.77 0.60 -0.66
CA ILE A 492 -2.78 0.19 0.33
C ILE A 492 -2.66 1.01 1.62
N LEU A 493 -1.45 1.27 2.11
CA LEU A 493 -1.25 2.09 3.30
C LEU A 493 -1.75 3.53 3.11
N TRP A 494 -1.49 4.15 1.96
CA TRP A 494 -2.05 5.48 1.65
C TRP A 494 -3.57 5.46 1.60
N ALA A 495 -4.17 4.44 0.97
CA ALA A 495 -5.62 4.28 0.97
C ALA A 495 -6.17 4.22 2.40
N CYS A 496 -5.55 3.42 3.28
CA CYS A 496 -5.94 3.29 4.67
C CYS A 496 -5.80 4.62 5.45
N VAL A 497 -4.69 5.35 5.25
CA VAL A 497 -4.46 6.64 5.88
C VAL A 497 -5.52 7.67 5.44
N TYR A 498 -5.78 7.77 4.14
CA TYR A 498 -6.82 8.66 3.63
C TYR A 498 -8.24 8.21 4.02
N ALA A 499 -8.47 6.92 4.25
CA ALA A 499 -9.75 6.41 4.72
C ALA A 499 -10.04 6.75 6.19
N ILE A 500 -9.01 6.81 7.05
CA ILE A 500 -9.22 6.92 8.49
C ILE A 500 -8.94 8.33 9.03
N LEU A 501 -7.89 9.01 8.58
CA LEU A 501 -7.53 10.31 9.17
C LEU A 501 -8.66 11.33 9.11
N PRO A 502 -9.37 11.53 7.98
CA PRO A 502 -10.51 12.45 7.95
C PRO A 502 -11.58 12.09 8.98
N LYS A 503 -11.85 10.79 9.17
CA LYS A 503 -12.88 10.30 10.09
C LYS A 503 -12.52 10.51 11.57
N ILE A 504 -11.25 10.47 11.94
CA ILE A 504 -10.82 10.68 13.33
C ILE A 504 -10.43 12.12 13.63
N THR A 505 -10.09 12.93 12.62
CA THR A 505 -9.71 14.32 12.79
C THR A 505 -10.84 15.31 12.48
N GLY A 506 -11.85 14.87 11.72
CA GLY A 506 -12.93 15.73 11.21
C GLY A 506 -12.49 16.64 10.05
N ARG A 507 -11.37 16.32 9.36
CA ARG A 507 -10.80 17.19 8.32
C ARG A 507 -10.44 16.43 7.07
N GLU A 508 -10.94 16.95 5.95
CA GLU A 508 -10.64 16.43 4.62
C GLU A 508 -9.25 16.83 4.13
N PRO A 509 -8.56 15.97 3.39
CA PRO A 509 -7.36 16.34 2.66
C PRO A 509 -7.74 17.32 1.52
N ARG A 510 -6.76 18.05 1.02
CA ARG A 510 -6.95 18.83 -0.22
C ARG A 510 -7.01 17.86 -1.40
N GLN A 511 -8.22 17.62 -1.92
CA GLN A 511 -8.47 16.56 -2.89
C GLN A 511 -7.71 16.70 -4.20
N ILE A 512 -7.46 17.93 -4.66
CA ILE A 512 -6.61 18.14 -5.84
C ILE A 512 -5.19 17.61 -5.62
N LEU A 513 -4.66 17.79 -4.40
CA LEU A 513 -3.33 17.28 -4.06
C LEU A 513 -3.33 15.76 -3.85
N VAL A 514 -4.46 15.17 -3.42
CA VAL A 514 -4.61 13.70 -3.39
C VAL A 514 -4.57 13.14 -4.81
N GLY A 515 -5.26 13.80 -5.75
CA GLY A 515 -5.21 13.42 -7.17
C GLY A 515 -3.80 13.55 -7.76
N MET A 516 -3.11 14.65 -7.48
CA MET A 516 -1.71 14.84 -7.91
C MET A 516 -0.78 13.78 -7.29
N HIS A 517 -0.91 13.51 -5.98
CA HIS A 517 -0.18 12.45 -5.29
C HIS A 517 -0.40 11.10 -5.96
N PHE A 518 -1.66 10.72 -6.18
CA PHE A 518 -2.00 9.45 -6.83
C PHE A 518 -1.35 9.31 -8.21
N TRP A 519 -1.55 10.30 -9.07
CA TRP A 519 -1.06 10.21 -10.45
C TRP A 519 0.45 10.26 -10.55
N MET A 520 1.11 11.11 -9.77
CA MET A 520 2.58 11.18 -9.77
C MET A 520 3.19 9.91 -9.20
N ALA A 521 2.61 9.34 -8.13
CA ALA A 521 3.04 8.07 -7.56
C ALA A 521 2.89 6.93 -8.57
N PHE A 522 1.73 6.84 -9.22
CA PHE A 522 1.41 5.77 -10.17
C PHE A 522 2.24 5.84 -11.45
N ILE A 523 2.31 7.01 -12.09
CA ILE A 523 3.10 7.21 -13.31
C ILE A 523 4.60 7.05 -13.01
N GLY A 524 5.06 7.60 -11.86
CA GLY A 524 6.42 7.47 -11.41
C GLY A 524 6.84 6.01 -11.21
N LEU A 525 5.99 5.21 -10.54
CA LEU A 525 6.22 3.79 -10.37
C LEU A 525 6.28 3.06 -11.71
N PHE A 526 5.36 3.35 -12.64
CA PHE A 526 5.35 2.71 -13.97
C PHE A 526 6.62 3.02 -14.75
N ALA A 527 7.03 4.29 -14.83
CA ALA A 527 8.26 4.69 -15.49
C ALA A 527 9.49 4.00 -14.87
N TYR A 528 9.52 3.91 -13.55
CA TYR A 528 10.58 3.26 -12.80
C TYR A 528 10.65 1.75 -13.07
N MET A 529 9.53 1.02 -12.83
CA MET A 529 9.53 -0.43 -12.87
C MET A 529 9.64 -0.99 -14.28
N VAL A 530 8.94 -0.40 -15.27
CA VAL A 530 8.95 -0.92 -16.64
C VAL A 530 10.33 -0.75 -17.26
N SER A 531 10.97 0.40 -17.05
CA SER A 531 12.34 0.61 -17.54
C SER A 531 13.32 -0.42 -16.95
N LEU A 532 13.28 -0.63 -15.64
CA LEU A 532 14.20 -1.58 -15.00
C LEU A 532 13.87 -3.05 -15.31
N MET A 533 12.60 -3.41 -15.57
CA MET A 533 12.25 -4.76 -16.03
C MET A 533 12.82 -5.05 -17.42
N ILE A 534 12.67 -4.10 -18.34
CA ILE A 534 13.22 -4.25 -19.70
C ILE A 534 14.74 -4.25 -19.63
N GLY A 535 15.35 -3.23 -19.02
CA GLY A 535 16.81 -3.12 -18.91
C GLY A 535 17.43 -4.31 -18.18
N GLY A 536 16.83 -4.74 -17.06
CA GLY A 536 17.30 -5.90 -16.30
C GLY A 536 17.22 -7.21 -17.09
N THR A 537 16.19 -7.39 -17.92
CA THR A 537 16.09 -8.55 -18.82
C THR A 537 17.18 -8.52 -19.87
N LEU A 538 17.38 -7.39 -20.54
CA LEU A 538 18.43 -7.22 -21.55
C LEU A 538 19.83 -7.40 -20.95
N LYS A 539 20.06 -6.88 -19.74
CA LYS A 539 21.29 -7.05 -18.98
C LYS A 539 21.57 -8.54 -18.68
N GLY A 540 20.54 -9.27 -18.23
CA GLY A 540 20.67 -10.69 -17.97
C GLY A 540 20.99 -11.51 -19.24
N LEU A 541 20.36 -11.20 -20.36
CA LEU A 541 20.63 -11.81 -21.65
C LEU A 541 22.07 -11.50 -22.12
N SER A 542 22.52 -10.25 -22.02
CA SER A 542 23.90 -9.85 -22.33
C SER A 542 24.93 -10.66 -21.53
N TRP A 543 24.68 -10.92 -20.25
CA TRP A 543 25.56 -11.76 -19.43
C TRP A 543 25.57 -13.23 -19.86
N ILE A 544 24.41 -13.76 -20.29
CA ILE A 544 24.30 -15.14 -20.81
C ILE A 544 25.06 -15.29 -22.13
N GLU A 545 25.05 -14.23 -22.97
CA GLU A 545 25.80 -14.18 -24.22
C GLU A 545 27.31 -14.00 -24.02
N GLY A 546 27.76 -13.79 -22.77
CA GLY A 546 29.18 -13.63 -22.43
C GLY A 546 29.77 -12.27 -22.73
N GLU A 547 28.93 -11.24 -22.91
CA GLU A 547 29.37 -9.89 -23.13
C GLU A 547 30.15 -9.33 -21.91
N PRO A 548 31.15 -8.46 -22.12
CA PRO A 548 31.88 -7.84 -21.02
C PRO A 548 30.95 -7.06 -20.08
N PHE A 549 31.26 -7.08 -18.77
CA PHE A 549 30.45 -6.39 -17.77
C PHE A 549 30.19 -4.90 -18.11
N ILE A 550 31.19 -4.19 -18.65
CA ILE A 550 31.06 -2.78 -19.03
C ILE A 550 30.00 -2.57 -20.13
N ALA A 551 29.82 -3.53 -21.05
CA ALA A 551 28.77 -3.46 -22.05
C ALA A 551 27.38 -3.40 -21.40
N SER A 552 27.16 -4.19 -20.36
CA SER A 552 25.91 -4.17 -19.59
C SER A 552 25.70 -2.86 -18.83
N VAL A 553 26.75 -2.17 -18.38
CA VAL A 553 26.67 -0.85 -17.74
C VAL A 553 26.24 0.22 -18.77
N ILE A 554 26.84 0.20 -19.95
CA ILE A 554 26.48 1.12 -21.04
C ILE A 554 25.04 0.87 -21.48
N LEU A 555 24.63 -0.37 -21.64
CA LEU A 555 23.27 -0.78 -21.97
C LEU A 555 22.25 -0.22 -20.98
N MET A 556 22.59 -0.17 -19.69
CA MET A 556 21.67 0.24 -18.64
C MET A 556 21.46 1.76 -18.52
N GLN A 557 22.31 2.60 -19.11
CA GLN A 557 22.24 4.06 -18.95
C GLN A 557 20.85 4.67 -19.25
N PRO A 558 20.17 4.39 -20.37
CA PRO A 558 18.84 4.95 -20.64
C PRO A 558 17.78 4.45 -19.66
N PHE A 559 17.90 3.23 -19.17
CA PHE A 559 16.96 2.67 -18.19
C PHE A 559 17.15 3.31 -16.81
N TRP A 560 18.38 3.63 -16.43
CA TRP A 560 18.66 4.37 -15.20
C TRP A 560 18.18 5.83 -15.28
N LEU A 561 18.18 6.45 -16.46
CA LEU A 561 17.57 7.78 -16.65
C LEU A 561 16.06 7.71 -16.35
N TRP A 562 15.34 6.74 -16.91
CA TRP A 562 13.92 6.56 -16.62
C TRP A 562 13.64 6.19 -15.16
N ARG A 563 14.51 5.41 -14.55
CA ARG A 563 14.51 5.15 -13.10
C ARG A 563 14.59 6.46 -12.31
N ALA A 564 15.50 7.37 -12.67
CA ALA A 564 15.68 8.64 -11.99
C ALA A 564 14.46 9.56 -12.18
N ILE A 565 13.90 9.64 -13.39
CA ILE A 565 12.67 10.41 -13.69
C ILE A 565 11.50 9.85 -12.88
N GLY A 566 11.28 8.54 -12.95
CA GLY A 566 10.21 7.87 -12.18
C GLY A 566 10.37 8.07 -10.68
N GLY A 567 11.59 7.91 -10.16
CA GLY A 567 11.91 8.14 -8.75
C GLY A 567 11.65 9.58 -8.31
N THR A 568 11.95 10.57 -9.17
CA THR A 568 11.65 11.98 -8.89
C THR A 568 10.14 12.23 -8.77
N LEU A 569 9.33 11.67 -9.68
CA LEU A 569 7.88 11.77 -9.60
C LEU A 569 7.33 11.12 -8.33
N MET A 570 7.84 9.93 -7.98
CA MET A 570 7.50 9.23 -6.75
C MET A 570 7.86 10.10 -5.53
N PHE A 571 9.06 10.64 -5.45
CA PHE A 571 9.49 11.48 -4.33
C PHE A 571 8.63 12.75 -4.17
N ILE A 572 8.34 13.47 -5.27
CA ILE A 572 7.46 14.65 -5.21
C ILE A 572 6.06 14.25 -4.73
N SER A 573 5.55 13.09 -5.14
CA SER A 573 4.25 12.59 -4.68
C SER A 573 4.21 12.41 -3.15
N HIS A 574 5.32 11.98 -2.53
CA HIS A 574 5.42 11.83 -1.07
C HIS A 574 5.41 13.18 -0.34
N LEU A 575 5.97 14.23 -0.92
CA LEU A 575 5.87 15.59 -0.38
C LEU A 575 4.40 16.09 -0.39
N LEU A 576 3.66 15.78 -1.47
CA LEU A 576 2.22 16.10 -1.54
C LEU A 576 1.43 15.32 -0.49
N PHE A 577 1.75 14.05 -0.27
CA PHE A 577 1.15 13.24 0.78
C PHE A 577 1.46 13.80 2.18
N ALA A 578 2.72 14.13 2.46
CA ALA A 578 3.14 14.72 3.73
C ALA A 578 2.42 16.05 4.00
N TYR A 579 2.25 16.89 2.98
CA TYR A 579 1.50 18.13 3.10
C TYR A 579 0.00 17.87 3.37
N ASN A 580 -0.62 16.91 2.69
CA ASN A 580 -2.01 16.53 2.97
C ASN A 580 -2.18 15.97 4.38
N PHE A 581 -1.22 15.15 4.86
CA PHE A 581 -1.20 14.69 6.24
C PHE A 581 -1.18 15.87 7.22
N TYR A 582 -0.29 16.85 7.00
CA TYR A 582 -0.23 18.06 7.80
C TYR A 582 -1.56 18.83 7.79
N VAL A 583 -2.21 19.00 6.64
CA VAL A 583 -3.51 19.66 6.53
C VAL A 583 -4.58 18.96 7.37
N MET A 584 -4.61 17.61 7.33
CA MET A 584 -5.56 16.82 8.10
C MET A 584 -5.36 16.89 9.63
N ILE A 585 -4.17 17.26 10.12
CA ILE A 585 -3.87 17.28 11.57
C ILE A 585 -3.71 18.69 12.16
N LYS A 586 -3.52 19.74 11.35
CA LYS A 586 -3.02 21.08 11.73
C LYS A 586 -3.74 21.76 12.90
N ASP A 587 -5.03 21.60 13.08
CA ASP A 587 -5.81 22.40 14.04
C ASP A 587 -6.57 21.56 15.10
N GLN A 588 -5.97 20.54 15.65
CA GLN A 588 -6.56 19.85 16.81
C GLN A 588 -6.74 20.76 18.04
N LYS A 589 -6.09 21.92 18.07
CA LYS A 589 -6.16 22.84 19.22
C LYS A 589 -7.48 23.63 19.36
N LYS A 590 -8.32 23.69 18.30
CA LYS A 590 -9.57 24.49 18.32
C LYS A 590 -10.84 23.70 18.65
N THR A 591 -10.79 22.38 18.80
CA THR A 591 -11.97 21.59 19.19
C THR A 591 -11.85 21.07 20.63
N ILE A 592 -11.37 21.90 21.55
CA ILE A 592 -11.67 21.71 22.97
C ILE A 592 -13.06 22.34 23.16
N ILE A 593 -14.10 21.56 22.98
CA ILE A 593 -15.43 21.86 23.49
C ILE A 593 -15.25 21.94 25.02
N ASN A 594 -15.41 23.13 25.55
CA ASN A 594 -15.43 23.38 26.98
C ASN A 594 -16.44 22.39 27.61
N PRO A 595 -16.10 21.61 28.65
CA PRO A 595 -17.01 20.63 29.22
C PRO A 595 -18.32 21.19 29.75
N ASN A 596 -18.47 22.50 29.78
CA ASN A 596 -19.62 23.23 30.31
C ASN A 596 -20.64 23.69 29.25
N GLY A 597 -20.62 23.17 28.02
CA GLY A 597 -21.73 23.32 27.07
C GLY A 597 -21.99 24.74 26.49
N ASN A 598 -21.12 25.72 26.72
CA ASN A 598 -21.29 27.07 26.16
C ASN A 598 -20.65 27.16 24.76
N ILE A 599 -21.49 27.45 23.78
CA ILE A 599 -21.05 27.75 22.40
C ILE A 599 -20.17 29.02 22.44
N PRO A 600 -18.95 29.02 21.88
CA PRO A 600 -18.10 30.20 21.84
C PRO A 600 -18.83 31.38 21.14
N GLN A 601 -18.79 32.55 21.71
CA GLN A 601 -19.42 33.78 21.16
C GLN A 601 -18.95 34.13 19.73
N SER A 602 -17.79 33.62 19.28
CA SER A 602 -17.30 33.80 17.92
C SER A 602 -18.12 33.06 16.84
N VAL A 603 -18.88 32.02 17.21
CA VAL A 603 -19.77 31.32 16.26
C VAL A 603 -21.11 32.07 16.13
N ILE A 604 -21.48 32.80 17.16
CA ILE A 604 -22.72 33.61 17.17
C ILE A 604 -22.54 34.87 16.33
N SER A 605 -21.33 35.44 16.25
CA SER A 605 -21.07 36.65 15.44
C SER A 605 -21.04 36.36 13.93
N GLU A 606 -20.57 35.19 13.51
CA GLU A 606 -20.56 34.82 12.07
C GLU A 606 -21.96 34.44 11.54
N SER A 607 -22.87 33.95 12.41
CA SER A 607 -24.24 33.63 11.99
C SER A 607 -25.13 34.88 11.88
N ASN A 608 -24.81 35.97 12.59
CA ASN A 608 -25.55 37.23 12.52
C ASN A 608 -25.18 38.08 11.28
N GLU A 609 -23.99 37.89 10.71
CA GLU A 609 -23.60 38.60 9.46
C GLU A 609 -24.18 37.93 8.19
N GLN A 610 -24.67 36.71 8.26
CA GLN A 610 -25.24 36.00 7.10
C GLN A 610 -26.77 35.95 7.05
N GLY A 611 -27.49 36.69 7.88
CA GLY A 611 -28.91 36.98 7.70
C GLY A 611 -29.87 35.78 7.78
N LEU A 612 -29.49 34.65 8.38
CA LEU A 612 -30.34 33.47 8.54
C LEU A 612 -31.11 33.53 9.87
N LYS A 613 -32.37 34.00 9.80
CA LYS A 613 -33.34 33.85 10.88
C LYS A 613 -33.60 32.37 11.14
N LEU A 614 -33.08 31.83 12.24
CA LEU A 614 -33.49 30.55 12.78
C LEU A 614 -34.96 30.62 13.21
N LYS A 615 -35.84 29.93 12.47
CA LYS A 615 -37.19 29.62 12.96
C LYS A 615 -37.05 28.62 14.10
N GLU A 616 -37.62 28.97 15.24
CA GLU A 616 -37.73 28.11 16.42
C GLU A 616 -38.38 26.78 16.05
N LEU A 617 -37.66 25.70 16.27
CA LEU A 617 -38.21 24.34 16.25
C LEU A 617 -38.68 24.00 17.67
N PRO A 618 -39.90 23.49 17.85
CA PRO A 618 -40.43 23.18 19.18
C PRO A 618 -39.68 21.97 19.80
N VAL A 619 -39.19 22.20 21.00
CA VAL A 619 -38.74 21.15 21.91
C VAL A 619 -39.98 20.40 22.38
N ASN A 620 -40.21 19.17 21.89
CA ASN A 620 -40.88 18.12 22.69
C ASN A 620 -40.82 16.73 22.04
N ARG A 621 -40.27 15.78 22.87
CA ARG A 621 -40.53 14.33 22.93
C ARG A 621 -40.02 13.49 21.72
N ILE A 622 -39.19 12.55 21.86
CA ILE A 622 -38.89 11.37 22.71
C ILE A 622 -37.46 10.97 22.43
#